data_e3273af63bdb022edbe6969422cadbc7
#
_entry.id   e3273af63bdb022edbe6969422cadbc7
#
_cell.length_a   1.000
_cell.length_b   1.000
_cell.length_c   1.000
_cell.angle_alpha   90.00
_cell.angle_beta   90.00
_cell.angle_gamma   90.00
#
_symmetry.space_group_name_H-M   'P 1'
#
loop_
_entity.id
_entity.type
_entity.pdbx_description
1 polymer ?
#
loop_
_entity_poly.entity_id
_entity_poly.type
_entity_poly.pdbx_seq_one_letter_code
_entity_poly.pdbx_strand_id
1 'polypeptide(L)'
;MEIDVPKFQAKTEVEIKNYGVIKTILSKLYDAEIELKKKRSEAFLEIKNLKEENSTLRDNVYKKFSESMEALESIKADKISKIKSKLIPTTDEYINEAKRTKQKIGNYKSMKSNELSQERKIEELKKSGADISLSRSALENNKSSRKSLGKSLEDEIMQYEFERIDNNKLIMLHLINYEMAYHARAIETLTQLFKDVKSTKPKASINPLLQSMGVSQQVVDSDDNQEENEEEEDEDNKQKNKSKRKEDNEEEIEKGDDDE
;
A
#
# COMPACT_ATOMS: atom_id res chain seq x y z
N MET A 1 16.53 35.83 4.51
CA MET A 1 17.19 34.66 3.91
C MET A 1 16.95 34.72 2.41
N GLU A 2 17.94 34.43 1.56
CA GLU A 2 17.73 34.43 0.11
C GLU A 2 17.53 32.97 -0.32
N ILE A 3 16.42 32.68 -1.05
CA ILE A 3 16.07 31.33 -1.50
C ILE A 3 17.15 30.83 -2.47
N ASP A 4 17.71 29.68 -2.20
CA ASP A 4 18.57 28.94 -3.14
C ASP A 4 17.71 28.30 -4.25
N VAL A 5 17.34 29.15 -5.21
CA VAL A 5 16.46 28.80 -6.33
C VAL A 5 16.93 27.56 -7.11
N PRO A 6 18.21 27.42 -7.49
CA PRO A 6 18.69 26.24 -8.20
C PRO A 6 18.48 24.95 -7.42
N LYS A 7 18.77 24.96 -6.13
CA LYS A 7 18.63 23.78 -5.26
C LYS A 7 17.17 23.33 -5.13
N PHE A 8 16.26 24.28 -4.89
CA PHE A 8 14.82 23.96 -4.79
C PHE A 8 14.23 23.53 -6.12
N GLN A 9 14.65 24.13 -7.23
CA GLN A 9 14.22 23.72 -8.55
C GLN A 9 14.64 22.26 -8.85
N ALA A 10 15.91 21.93 -8.59
CA ALA A 10 16.41 20.57 -8.75
C ALA A 10 15.66 19.57 -7.85
N LYS A 11 15.36 19.96 -6.62
CA LYS A 11 14.62 19.12 -5.67
C LYS A 11 13.19 18.82 -6.14
N THR A 12 12.44 19.84 -6.56
CA THR A 12 11.09 19.65 -7.10
C THR A 12 11.06 18.83 -8.38
N GLU A 13 12.09 18.88 -9.22
CA GLU A 13 12.24 18.00 -10.39
C GLU A 13 12.42 16.54 -9.99
N VAL A 14 13.25 16.27 -8.99
CA VAL A 14 13.43 14.92 -8.44
C VAL A 14 12.11 14.40 -7.87
N GLU A 15 11.35 15.22 -7.13
CA GLU A 15 10.05 14.83 -6.56
C GLU A 15 9.02 14.49 -7.64
N ILE A 16 8.89 15.31 -8.67
CA ILE A 16 8.00 15.02 -9.82
C ILE A 16 8.34 13.67 -10.43
N LYS A 17 9.64 13.39 -10.60
CA LYS A 17 10.11 12.11 -11.12
C LYS A 17 9.78 10.96 -10.17
N ASN A 18 10.02 11.12 -8.87
CA ASN A 18 9.76 10.09 -7.87
C ASN A 18 8.27 9.73 -7.79
N TYR A 19 7.37 10.73 -7.73
CA TYR A 19 5.94 10.48 -7.78
C TYR A 19 5.49 9.84 -9.10
N GLY A 20 6.11 10.22 -10.21
CA GLY A 20 5.90 9.57 -11.51
C GLY A 20 6.29 8.07 -11.49
N VAL A 21 7.39 7.73 -10.84
CA VAL A 21 7.80 6.33 -10.64
C VAL A 21 6.82 5.59 -9.73
N ILE A 22 6.42 6.19 -8.59
CA ILE A 22 5.43 5.60 -7.67
C ILE A 22 4.11 5.33 -8.42
N LYS A 23 3.60 6.30 -9.15
CA LYS A 23 2.39 6.13 -9.98
C LYS A 23 2.53 4.96 -10.97
N THR A 24 3.67 4.88 -11.64
CA THR A 24 3.95 3.81 -12.62
C THR A 24 3.96 2.44 -11.93
N ILE A 25 4.58 2.33 -10.75
CA ILE A 25 4.59 1.09 -9.97
C ILE A 25 3.18 0.71 -9.56
N LEU A 26 2.38 1.64 -9.02
CA LEU A 26 0.99 1.39 -8.62
C LEU A 26 0.12 0.95 -9.80
N SER A 27 0.30 1.56 -10.98
CA SER A 27 -0.42 1.18 -12.20
C SER A 27 -0.05 -0.23 -12.66
N LYS A 28 1.26 -0.55 -12.69
CA LYS A 28 1.72 -1.90 -13.04
C LYS A 28 1.23 -2.97 -12.06
N LEU A 29 1.21 -2.64 -10.76
CA LEU A 29 0.67 -3.54 -9.74
C LEU A 29 -0.82 -3.80 -9.98
N TYR A 30 -1.60 -2.75 -10.27
CA TYR A 30 -3.00 -2.87 -10.61
C TYR A 30 -3.23 -3.77 -11.83
N ASP A 31 -2.51 -3.53 -12.93
CA ASP A 31 -2.66 -4.27 -14.18
C ASP A 31 -2.29 -5.76 -14.01
N ALA A 32 -1.19 -6.04 -13.31
CA ALA A 32 -0.74 -7.41 -13.02
C ALA A 32 -1.77 -8.18 -12.18
N GLU A 33 -2.37 -7.53 -11.19
CA GLU A 33 -3.40 -8.15 -10.35
C GLU A 33 -4.69 -8.43 -11.10
N ILE A 34 -5.09 -7.58 -12.04
CA ILE A 34 -6.26 -7.82 -12.90
C ILE A 34 -6.02 -9.04 -13.80
N GLU A 35 -4.83 -9.15 -14.41
CA GLU A 35 -4.51 -10.29 -15.25
C GLU A 35 -4.48 -11.59 -14.44
N LEU A 36 -3.86 -11.55 -13.26
CA LEU A 36 -3.78 -12.71 -12.37
C LEU A 36 -5.16 -13.15 -11.88
N LYS A 37 -6.05 -12.19 -11.56
CA LYS A 37 -7.45 -12.48 -11.21
C LYS A 37 -8.14 -13.28 -12.31
N LYS A 38 -7.99 -12.87 -13.56
CA LYS A 38 -8.61 -13.56 -14.70
C LYS A 38 -8.16 -15.03 -14.77
N LYS A 39 -6.84 -15.28 -14.71
CA LYS A 39 -6.28 -16.63 -14.78
C LYS A 39 -6.74 -17.52 -13.60
N ARG A 40 -6.82 -16.96 -12.39
CA ARG A 40 -7.31 -17.70 -11.22
C ARG A 40 -8.79 -18.05 -11.34
N SER A 41 -9.62 -17.09 -11.81
CA SER A 41 -11.05 -17.35 -12.00
C SER A 41 -11.29 -18.47 -13.01
N GLU A 42 -10.52 -18.54 -14.09
CA GLU A 42 -10.55 -19.63 -15.06
C GLU A 42 -10.20 -20.98 -14.40
N ALA A 43 -9.10 -21.04 -13.64
CA ALA A 43 -8.69 -22.26 -12.92
C ALA A 43 -9.71 -22.70 -11.86
N PHE A 44 -10.31 -21.76 -11.12
CA PHE A 44 -11.33 -22.11 -10.12
C PHE A 44 -12.62 -22.63 -10.76
N LEU A 45 -12.97 -22.11 -11.93
CA LEU A 45 -14.11 -22.64 -12.71
C LEU A 45 -13.83 -24.07 -13.20
N GLU A 46 -12.61 -24.36 -13.64
CA GLU A 46 -12.21 -25.72 -14.03
C GLU A 46 -12.30 -26.67 -12.84
N ILE A 47 -11.81 -26.31 -11.67
CA ILE A 47 -11.90 -27.11 -10.44
C ILE A 47 -13.36 -27.36 -10.06
N LYS A 48 -14.21 -26.32 -10.11
CA LYS A 48 -15.65 -26.42 -9.81
C LYS A 48 -16.38 -27.38 -10.74
N ASN A 49 -15.92 -27.48 -11.98
CA ASN A 49 -16.51 -28.32 -13.01
C ASN A 49 -15.86 -29.71 -13.12
N LEU A 50 -14.94 -30.06 -12.21
CA LEU A 50 -14.41 -31.42 -12.17
C LEU A 50 -15.55 -32.44 -12.09
N LYS A 51 -15.54 -33.39 -13.03
CA LYS A 51 -16.48 -34.51 -13.01
C LYS A 51 -16.01 -35.54 -11.98
N GLU A 52 -16.78 -35.67 -10.95
CA GLU A 52 -16.57 -36.64 -9.91
C GLU A 52 -17.85 -37.52 -9.86
N GLU A 53 -17.70 -38.83 -9.91
CA GLU A 53 -18.83 -39.75 -9.74
C GLU A 53 -19.37 -39.68 -8.31
N ASN A 54 -18.51 -39.31 -7.36
CA ASN A 54 -18.89 -39.13 -5.97
C ASN A 54 -19.34 -37.69 -5.70
N SER A 55 -20.65 -37.46 -5.63
CA SER A 55 -21.26 -36.16 -5.38
C SER A 55 -20.80 -35.56 -4.03
N THR A 56 -20.53 -36.36 -3.02
CA THR A 56 -20.12 -35.92 -1.69
C THR A 56 -18.74 -35.24 -1.73
N LEU A 57 -17.76 -35.84 -2.40
CA LEU A 57 -16.42 -35.25 -2.55
C LEU A 57 -16.49 -33.97 -3.39
N ARG A 58 -17.21 -33.99 -4.51
CA ARG A 58 -17.41 -32.84 -5.35
C ARG A 58 -18.03 -31.65 -4.59
N ASP A 59 -19.12 -31.90 -3.87
CA ASP A 59 -19.87 -30.85 -3.19
C ASP A 59 -19.16 -30.35 -1.94
N ASN A 60 -18.49 -31.21 -1.20
CA ASN A 60 -17.83 -30.82 0.06
C ASN A 60 -16.40 -30.32 -0.11
N VAL A 61 -15.69 -30.71 -1.16
CA VAL A 61 -14.30 -30.31 -1.36
C VAL A 61 -14.17 -29.34 -2.54
N TYR A 62 -14.43 -29.79 -3.77
CA TYR A 62 -14.13 -28.97 -4.94
C TYR A 62 -15.02 -27.73 -5.05
N LYS A 63 -16.31 -27.86 -4.75
CA LYS A 63 -17.24 -26.74 -4.77
C LYS A 63 -16.91 -25.73 -3.69
N LYS A 64 -16.71 -26.15 -2.43
CA LYS A 64 -16.35 -25.26 -1.32
C LYS A 64 -14.99 -24.61 -1.55
N PHE A 65 -14.01 -25.34 -2.08
CA PHE A 65 -12.72 -24.78 -2.47
C PHE A 65 -12.92 -23.64 -3.49
N SER A 66 -13.65 -23.90 -4.56
CA SER A 66 -13.88 -22.90 -5.60
C SER A 66 -14.62 -21.67 -5.07
N GLU A 67 -15.67 -21.85 -4.27
CA GLU A 67 -16.44 -20.77 -3.65
C GLU A 67 -15.56 -19.93 -2.70
N SER A 68 -14.71 -20.56 -1.90
CA SER A 68 -13.79 -19.86 -1.01
C SER A 68 -12.73 -19.07 -1.79
N MET A 69 -12.22 -19.63 -2.89
CA MET A 69 -11.26 -18.93 -3.75
C MET A 69 -11.91 -17.77 -4.49
N GLU A 70 -13.16 -17.90 -4.94
CA GLU A 70 -13.94 -16.79 -5.52
C GLU A 70 -14.16 -15.67 -4.48
N ALA A 71 -14.44 -16.02 -3.22
CA ALA A 71 -14.55 -15.05 -2.12
C ALA A 71 -13.24 -14.31 -1.87
N LEU A 72 -12.09 -15.01 -1.88
CA LEU A 72 -10.76 -14.39 -1.79
C LEU A 72 -10.49 -13.42 -2.94
N GLU A 73 -10.86 -13.78 -4.18
CA GLU A 73 -10.71 -12.88 -5.32
C GLU A 73 -11.60 -11.63 -5.21
N SER A 74 -12.78 -11.75 -4.59
CA SER A 74 -13.64 -10.59 -4.29
C SER A 74 -13.00 -9.64 -3.27
N ILE A 75 -12.44 -10.18 -2.18
CA ILE A 75 -11.72 -9.40 -1.16
C ILE A 75 -10.50 -8.71 -1.79
N LYS A 76 -9.79 -9.40 -2.67
CA LYS A 76 -8.64 -8.86 -3.39
C LYS A 76 -9.04 -7.76 -4.37
N ALA A 77 -10.18 -7.90 -5.03
CA ALA A 77 -10.72 -6.89 -5.94
C ALA A 77 -11.01 -5.57 -5.22
N ASP A 78 -11.46 -5.58 -3.97
CA ASP A 78 -11.64 -4.38 -3.15
C ASP A 78 -10.30 -3.65 -2.92
N LYS A 79 -9.23 -4.39 -2.55
CA LYS A 79 -7.86 -3.84 -2.42
C LYS A 79 -7.42 -3.17 -3.72
N ILE A 80 -7.54 -3.86 -4.83
CA ILE A 80 -7.12 -3.38 -6.16
C ILE A 80 -7.91 -2.14 -6.57
N SER A 81 -9.22 -2.13 -6.31
CA SER A 81 -10.09 -0.98 -6.56
C SER A 81 -9.64 0.26 -5.77
N LYS A 82 -9.21 0.10 -4.52
CA LYS A 82 -8.68 1.19 -3.68
C LYS A 82 -7.36 1.75 -4.20
N ILE A 83 -6.47 0.91 -4.71
CA ILE A 83 -5.23 1.37 -5.37
C ILE A 83 -5.57 2.24 -6.57
N LYS A 84 -6.47 1.79 -7.46
CA LYS A 84 -6.88 2.52 -8.66
C LYS A 84 -7.61 3.82 -8.35
N SER A 85 -8.60 3.76 -7.45
CA SER A 85 -9.53 4.87 -7.22
C SER A 85 -9.03 5.90 -6.22
N LYS A 86 -8.03 5.55 -5.39
CA LYS A 86 -7.50 6.42 -4.34
C LYS A 86 -6.01 6.71 -4.51
N LEU A 87 -5.15 5.69 -4.51
CA LEU A 87 -3.70 5.93 -4.48
C LEU A 87 -3.16 6.54 -5.77
N ILE A 88 -3.61 6.07 -6.93
CA ILE A 88 -3.14 6.61 -8.21
C ILE A 88 -3.56 8.08 -8.37
N PRO A 89 -4.84 8.48 -8.16
CA PRO A 89 -5.25 9.89 -8.22
C PRO A 89 -4.53 10.77 -7.20
N THR A 90 -4.39 10.32 -5.95
CA THR A 90 -3.65 11.07 -4.92
C THR A 90 -2.20 11.31 -5.34
N THR A 91 -1.54 10.32 -5.96
CA THR A 91 -0.19 10.50 -6.50
C THR A 91 -0.16 11.54 -7.63
N ASP A 92 -1.19 11.61 -8.47
CA ASP A 92 -1.33 12.65 -9.50
C ASP A 92 -1.51 14.05 -8.90
N GLU A 93 -2.27 14.19 -7.82
CA GLU A 93 -2.41 15.44 -7.09
C GLU A 93 -1.06 15.94 -6.58
N TYR A 94 -0.24 15.06 -6.00
CA TYR A 94 1.11 15.41 -5.53
C TYR A 94 2.06 15.80 -6.67
N ILE A 95 1.98 15.12 -7.82
CA ILE A 95 2.72 15.52 -9.02
C ILE A 95 2.33 16.93 -9.46
N ASN A 96 1.04 17.24 -9.45
CA ASN A 96 0.54 18.55 -9.88
C ASN A 96 0.95 19.66 -8.91
N GLU A 97 0.94 19.37 -7.61
CA GLU A 97 1.41 20.30 -6.59
C GLU A 97 2.91 20.59 -6.74
N ALA A 98 3.74 19.57 -6.91
CA ALA A 98 5.17 19.73 -7.18
C ALA A 98 5.42 20.56 -8.45
N LYS A 99 4.62 20.38 -9.51
CA LYS A 99 4.70 21.19 -10.73
C LYS A 99 4.34 22.66 -10.49
N ARG A 100 3.30 22.93 -9.68
CA ARG A 100 2.90 24.31 -9.31
C ARG A 100 4.01 25.00 -8.52
N THR A 101 4.59 24.31 -7.54
CA THR A 101 5.72 24.84 -6.76
C THR A 101 6.92 25.12 -7.65
N LYS A 102 7.28 24.20 -8.55
CA LYS A 102 8.34 24.41 -9.55
C LYS A 102 8.09 25.65 -10.42
N GLN A 103 6.85 25.87 -10.86
CA GLN A 103 6.48 27.02 -11.66
C GLN A 103 6.65 28.33 -10.87
N LYS A 104 6.22 28.38 -9.61
CA LYS A 104 6.41 29.55 -8.74
C LYS A 104 7.89 29.89 -8.54
N ILE A 105 8.72 28.86 -8.29
CA ILE A 105 10.19 29.00 -8.21
C ILE A 105 10.76 29.56 -9.53
N GLY A 106 10.28 29.06 -10.68
CA GLY A 106 10.67 29.56 -12.01
C GLY A 106 10.33 31.03 -12.22
N ASN A 107 9.14 31.47 -11.80
CA ASN A 107 8.70 32.86 -11.87
C ASN A 107 9.60 33.78 -11.02
N TYR A 108 9.90 33.37 -9.78
CA TYR A 108 10.81 34.12 -8.92
C TYR A 108 12.20 34.26 -9.55
N LYS A 109 12.74 33.17 -10.13
CA LYS A 109 14.03 33.20 -10.86
C LYS A 109 14.01 34.19 -12.04
N SER A 110 12.93 34.18 -12.81
CA SER A 110 12.73 35.06 -13.94
C SER A 110 12.71 36.56 -13.50
N MET A 111 11.98 36.87 -12.42
CA MET A 111 11.93 38.23 -11.86
C MET A 111 13.31 38.67 -11.39
N LYS A 112 14.10 37.82 -10.73
CA LYS A 112 15.48 38.11 -10.33
C LYS A 112 16.38 38.39 -11.53
N SER A 113 16.27 37.62 -12.60
CA SER A 113 17.02 37.81 -13.84
C SER A 113 16.65 39.13 -14.51
N ASN A 114 15.35 39.48 -14.57
CA ASN A 114 14.87 40.74 -15.12
C ASN A 114 15.38 41.96 -14.34
N GLU A 115 15.39 41.86 -13.00
CA GLU A 115 15.94 42.89 -12.12
C GLU A 115 17.43 43.19 -12.45
N LEU A 116 18.25 42.14 -12.53
CA LEU A 116 19.66 42.26 -12.89
C LEU A 116 19.86 42.88 -14.29
N SER A 117 19.01 42.52 -15.25
CA SER A 117 19.04 43.12 -16.59
C SER A 117 18.67 44.58 -16.58
N GLN A 118 17.67 44.98 -15.78
CA GLN A 118 17.28 46.39 -15.63
C GLN A 118 18.37 47.22 -14.92
N GLU A 119 19.02 46.67 -13.90
CA GLU A 119 20.13 47.31 -13.23
C GLU A 119 21.27 47.62 -14.21
N ARG A 120 21.66 46.68 -15.07
CA ARG A 120 22.67 46.87 -16.11
C ARG A 120 22.28 47.98 -17.09
N LYS A 121 21.02 47.94 -17.57
CA LYS A 121 20.52 49.01 -18.48
C LYS A 121 20.55 50.38 -17.84
N ILE A 122 20.20 50.51 -16.57
CA ILE A 122 20.25 51.79 -15.83
C ILE A 122 21.70 52.28 -15.73
N GLU A 123 22.66 51.37 -15.49
CA GLU A 123 24.08 51.75 -15.47
C GLU A 123 24.58 52.25 -16.84
N GLU A 124 24.16 51.63 -17.94
CA GLU A 124 24.48 52.06 -19.30
C GLU A 124 23.88 53.45 -19.62
N LEU A 125 22.58 53.63 -19.26
CA LEU A 125 21.91 54.94 -19.44
C LEU A 125 22.56 56.06 -18.62
N LYS A 126 22.99 55.77 -17.38
CA LYS A 126 23.76 56.75 -16.58
C LYS A 126 25.05 57.18 -17.26
N LYS A 127 25.78 56.23 -17.86
CA LYS A 127 27.02 56.55 -18.59
C LYS A 127 26.80 57.41 -19.83
N SER A 128 25.63 57.26 -20.46
CA SER A 128 25.26 58.08 -21.65
C SER A 128 24.61 59.45 -21.30
N GLY A 129 24.38 59.72 -20.01
CA GLY A 129 23.72 60.97 -19.59
C GLY A 129 22.21 61.03 -19.86
N ALA A 130 21.57 59.87 -20.16
CA ALA A 130 20.13 59.78 -20.42
C ALA A 130 19.30 59.89 -19.14
N ASP A 131 18.03 60.31 -19.25
CA ASP A 131 17.09 60.29 -18.13
C ASP A 131 16.75 58.85 -17.73
N ILE A 132 16.95 58.54 -16.45
CA ILE A 132 16.79 57.22 -15.86
C ILE A 132 15.56 57.10 -14.93
N SER A 133 14.77 58.18 -14.81
CA SER A 133 13.68 58.26 -13.82
C SER A 133 12.65 57.16 -13.96
N LEU A 134 12.16 56.91 -15.17
CA LEU A 134 11.18 55.85 -15.48
C LEU A 134 11.77 54.43 -15.28
N SER A 135 13.02 54.26 -15.74
CA SER A 135 13.70 52.95 -15.60
C SER A 135 13.97 52.61 -14.13
N ARG A 136 14.29 53.62 -13.32
CA ARG A 136 14.49 53.47 -11.87
C ARG A 136 13.20 53.11 -11.14
N SER A 137 12.09 53.80 -11.48
CA SER A 137 10.77 53.47 -10.92
C SER A 137 10.33 52.04 -11.27
N ALA A 138 10.54 51.62 -12.51
CA ALA A 138 10.25 50.26 -12.94
C ALA A 138 11.10 49.21 -12.19
N LEU A 139 12.38 49.48 -11.94
CA LEU A 139 13.28 48.64 -11.16
C LEU A 139 12.81 48.51 -9.70
N GLU A 140 12.44 49.60 -9.04
CA GLU A 140 11.95 49.60 -7.66
C GLU A 140 10.64 48.80 -7.52
N ASN A 141 9.72 48.93 -8.49
CA ASN A 141 8.50 48.15 -8.55
C ASN A 141 8.80 46.67 -8.70
N ASN A 142 9.74 46.29 -9.57
CA ASN A 142 10.16 44.88 -9.72
C ASN A 142 10.82 44.32 -8.45
N LYS A 143 11.69 45.10 -7.79
CA LYS A 143 12.31 44.74 -6.52
C LYS A 143 11.28 44.51 -5.43
N SER A 144 10.29 45.39 -5.31
CA SER A 144 9.21 45.27 -4.34
C SER A 144 8.38 44.01 -4.60
N SER A 145 7.97 43.78 -5.84
CA SER A 145 7.19 42.61 -6.24
C SER A 145 7.96 41.31 -6.02
N ARG A 146 9.26 41.26 -6.37
CA ARG A 146 10.11 40.09 -6.11
C ARG A 146 10.27 39.82 -4.62
N LYS A 147 10.44 40.88 -3.79
CA LYS A 147 10.59 40.75 -2.34
C LYS A 147 9.32 40.19 -1.71
N SER A 148 8.15 40.67 -2.15
CA SER A 148 6.86 40.14 -1.70
C SER A 148 6.67 38.67 -2.12
N LEU A 149 6.93 38.37 -3.39
CA LEU A 149 6.86 36.98 -3.89
C LEU A 149 7.86 36.08 -3.18
N GLY A 150 9.07 36.57 -2.86
CA GLY A 150 10.10 35.83 -2.15
C GLY A 150 9.66 35.37 -0.76
N LYS A 151 9.02 36.28 0.01
CA LYS A 151 8.47 35.91 1.34
C LYS A 151 7.37 34.84 1.23
N SER A 152 6.39 35.04 0.34
CA SER A 152 5.33 34.08 0.12
C SER A 152 5.88 32.73 -0.32
N LEU A 153 6.90 32.75 -1.17
CA LEU A 153 7.53 31.52 -1.67
C LEU A 153 8.34 30.78 -0.60
N GLU A 154 8.97 31.48 0.36
CA GLU A 154 9.63 30.85 1.51
C GLU A 154 8.63 30.05 2.35
N ASP A 155 7.51 30.66 2.71
CA ASP A 155 6.46 30.01 3.49
C ASP A 155 5.84 28.83 2.73
N GLU A 156 5.55 29.03 1.45
CA GLU A 156 5.01 27.96 0.58
C GLU A 156 5.99 26.80 0.40
N ILE A 157 7.29 27.03 0.29
CA ILE A 157 8.31 25.97 0.20
C ILE A 157 8.39 25.21 1.51
N MET A 158 8.34 25.88 2.66
CA MET A 158 8.32 25.18 3.96
C MET A 158 7.07 24.30 4.07
N GLN A 159 5.90 24.83 3.77
CA GLN A 159 4.66 24.09 3.78
C GLN A 159 4.71 22.88 2.82
N TYR A 160 5.16 23.09 1.59
CA TYR A 160 5.35 22.02 0.60
C TYR A 160 6.27 20.91 1.11
N GLU A 161 7.38 21.25 1.77
CA GLU A 161 8.30 20.24 2.31
C GLU A 161 7.68 19.39 3.43
N PHE A 162 6.88 19.99 4.30
CA PHE A 162 6.12 19.25 5.30
C PHE A 162 5.10 18.30 4.66
N GLU A 163 4.28 18.85 3.75
CA GLU A 163 3.26 18.09 3.05
C GLU A 163 3.87 16.95 2.23
N ARG A 164 5.02 17.16 1.60
CA ARG A 164 5.76 16.13 0.85
C ARG A 164 6.14 14.94 1.72
N ILE A 165 6.64 15.18 2.92
CA ILE A 165 7.03 14.12 3.85
C ILE A 165 5.80 13.33 4.28
N ASP A 166 4.73 14.03 4.65
CA ASP A 166 3.48 13.40 5.07
C ASP A 166 2.81 12.65 3.91
N ASN A 167 2.80 13.20 2.72
CA ASN A 167 2.24 12.57 1.53
C ASN A 167 2.94 11.27 1.17
N ASN A 168 4.27 11.23 1.22
CA ASN A 168 5.04 10.00 1.00
C ASN A 168 4.70 8.94 2.05
N LYS A 169 4.64 9.33 3.32
CA LYS A 169 4.25 8.47 4.43
C LYS A 169 2.83 7.93 4.25
N LEU A 170 1.88 8.78 3.88
CA LEU A 170 0.47 8.40 3.69
C LEU A 170 0.29 7.39 2.55
N ILE A 171 0.96 7.57 1.40
CA ILE A 171 0.92 6.58 0.30
C ILE A 171 1.35 5.20 0.82
N MET A 172 2.47 5.13 1.54
CA MET A 172 2.99 3.87 2.07
C MET A 172 2.07 3.27 3.12
N LEU A 173 1.55 4.08 4.06
CA LEU A 173 0.61 3.62 5.07
C LEU A 173 -0.69 3.08 4.46
N HIS A 174 -1.23 3.74 3.46
CA HIS A 174 -2.44 3.25 2.77
C HIS A 174 -2.17 1.93 2.05
N LEU A 175 -1.04 1.80 1.36
CA LEU A 175 -0.68 0.54 0.70
C LEU A 175 -0.54 -0.59 1.71
N ILE A 176 0.19 -0.37 2.82
CA ILE A 176 0.35 -1.34 3.90
C ILE A 176 -1.01 -1.72 4.51
N ASN A 177 -1.87 -0.75 4.80
CA ASN A 177 -3.21 -1.02 5.34
C ASN A 177 -4.07 -1.85 4.40
N TYR A 178 -3.99 -1.63 3.09
CA TYR A 178 -4.74 -2.43 2.12
C TYR A 178 -4.22 -3.86 2.05
N GLU A 179 -2.90 -4.06 2.14
CA GLU A 179 -2.30 -5.40 2.23
C GLU A 179 -2.70 -6.09 3.54
N MET A 180 -2.56 -5.43 4.68
CA MET A 180 -2.95 -5.99 5.98
C MET A 180 -4.42 -6.42 6.02
N ALA A 181 -5.32 -5.56 5.54
CA ALA A 181 -6.75 -5.85 5.51
C ALA A 181 -7.09 -7.04 4.58
N TYR A 182 -6.39 -7.15 3.45
CA TYR A 182 -6.52 -8.30 2.56
C TYR A 182 -6.04 -9.59 3.25
N HIS A 183 -4.83 -9.59 3.81
CA HIS A 183 -4.26 -10.77 4.42
C HIS A 183 -5.03 -11.26 5.65
N ALA A 184 -5.55 -10.35 6.48
CA ALA A 184 -6.38 -10.71 7.63
C ALA A 184 -7.64 -11.49 7.19
N ARG A 185 -8.38 -10.97 6.21
CA ARG A 185 -9.57 -11.62 5.67
C ARG A 185 -9.23 -12.90 4.90
N ALA A 186 -8.09 -12.94 4.21
CA ALA A 186 -7.65 -14.11 3.49
C ALA A 186 -7.35 -15.28 4.45
N ILE A 187 -6.68 -15.01 5.58
CA ILE A 187 -6.40 -16.00 6.62
C ILE A 187 -7.71 -16.55 7.20
N GLU A 188 -8.68 -15.70 7.50
CA GLU A 188 -10.00 -16.12 8.00
C GLU A 188 -10.71 -17.05 7.02
N THR A 189 -10.80 -16.68 5.76
CA THR A 189 -11.43 -17.48 4.70
C THR A 189 -10.72 -18.81 4.49
N LEU A 190 -9.38 -18.81 4.44
CA LEU A 190 -8.59 -20.03 4.26
C LEU A 190 -8.65 -20.96 5.47
N THR A 191 -8.70 -20.40 6.67
CA THR A 191 -8.86 -21.18 7.91
C THR A 191 -10.20 -21.91 7.92
N GLN A 192 -11.28 -21.25 7.49
CA GLN A 192 -12.58 -21.89 7.38
C GLN A 192 -12.57 -23.00 6.30
N LEU A 193 -12.00 -22.71 5.14
CA LEU A 193 -11.86 -23.71 4.07
C LEU A 193 -11.05 -24.94 4.54
N PHE A 194 -9.93 -24.70 5.24
CA PHE A 194 -9.11 -25.79 5.79
C PHE A 194 -9.92 -26.69 6.74
N LYS A 195 -10.69 -26.10 7.66
CA LYS A 195 -11.57 -26.84 8.56
C LYS A 195 -12.63 -27.64 7.79
N ASP A 196 -13.24 -27.04 6.79
CA ASP A 196 -14.27 -27.69 5.98
C ASP A 196 -13.72 -28.89 5.19
N VAL A 197 -12.52 -28.75 4.61
CA VAL A 197 -11.85 -29.82 3.89
C VAL A 197 -11.40 -30.92 4.86
N LYS A 198 -10.78 -30.55 6.00
CA LYS A 198 -10.33 -31.50 7.03
C LYS A 198 -11.50 -32.31 7.59
N SER A 199 -12.69 -31.74 7.77
CA SER A 199 -13.88 -32.42 8.27
C SER A 199 -14.55 -33.38 7.27
N THR A 200 -14.13 -33.36 6.01
CA THR A 200 -14.69 -34.23 4.97
C THR A 200 -14.18 -35.67 5.17
N LYS A 201 -15.07 -36.58 5.59
CA LYS A 201 -14.72 -37.97 5.83
C LYS A 201 -14.64 -38.77 4.52
N PRO A 202 -13.48 -39.35 4.15
CA PRO A 202 -13.35 -40.15 2.91
C PRO A 202 -14.30 -41.31 2.85
N LYS A 203 -14.55 -41.96 3.99
CA LYS A 203 -15.44 -43.14 4.10
C LYS A 203 -16.90 -42.80 3.79
N ALA A 204 -17.36 -41.59 4.17
CA ALA A 204 -18.70 -41.13 3.82
C ALA A 204 -18.91 -40.99 2.30
N SER A 205 -17.82 -40.76 1.58
CA SER A 205 -17.81 -40.63 0.12
C SER A 205 -17.76 -42.01 -0.59
N ILE A 206 -17.17 -43.03 0.06
CA ILE A 206 -17.02 -44.37 -0.51
C ILE A 206 -18.32 -45.18 -0.38
N ASN A 207 -19.07 -45.05 0.71
CA ASN A 207 -20.27 -45.82 0.96
C ASN A 207 -21.35 -45.67 -0.13
N PRO A 208 -21.69 -44.48 -0.64
CA PRO A 208 -22.63 -44.35 -1.76
C PRO A 208 -22.11 -44.97 -3.06
N LEU A 209 -20.79 -44.90 -3.31
CA LEU A 209 -20.16 -45.53 -4.46
C LEU A 209 -20.26 -47.06 -4.38
N LEU A 210 -19.93 -47.67 -3.22
CA LEU A 210 -20.03 -49.09 -3.00
C LEU A 210 -21.47 -49.57 -3.16
N GLN A 211 -22.45 -48.81 -2.67
CA GLN A 211 -23.87 -49.13 -2.88
C GLN A 211 -24.26 -49.09 -4.37
N SER A 212 -23.79 -48.11 -5.11
CA SER A 212 -24.06 -48.02 -6.56
C SER A 212 -23.43 -49.16 -7.35
N MET A 213 -22.32 -49.71 -6.86
CA MET A 213 -21.63 -50.89 -7.43
C MET A 213 -22.17 -52.24 -6.92
N GLY A 214 -23.21 -52.21 -6.08
CA GLY A 214 -23.81 -53.43 -5.55
C GLY A 214 -22.96 -54.12 -4.44
N VAL A 215 -22.01 -53.42 -3.85
CA VAL A 215 -21.17 -53.91 -2.77
C VAL A 215 -21.87 -53.68 -1.43
N SER A 216 -22.28 -54.77 -0.76
CA SER A 216 -23.06 -54.71 0.50
C SER A 216 -22.20 -54.45 1.75
N GLN A 217 -20.89 -54.31 1.66
CA GLN A 217 -20.03 -54.04 2.82
C GLN A 217 -20.02 -52.52 3.12
N GLN A 218 -20.61 -52.17 4.28
CA GLN A 218 -20.40 -50.85 4.85
C GLN A 218 -19.00 -50.77 5.49
N VAL A 219 -18.20 -49.77 5.11
CA VAL A 219 -16.96 -49.48 5.79
C VAL A 219 -17.30 -48.80 7.12
N VAL A 220 -17.13 -49.54 8.22
CA VAL A 220 -17.40 -49.04 9.58
C VAL A 220 -16.24 -48.17 10.04
N ASP A 221 -16.56 -47.02 10.60
CA ASP A 221 -15.56 -46.10 11.17
C ASP A 221 -14.98 -46.69 12.47
N SER A 222 -13.77 -47.25 12.41
CA SER A 222 -13.06 -47.80 13.59
C SER A 222 -11.93 -46.91 14.11
N ASP A 223 -11.65 -45.74 13.48
CA ASP A 223 -10.47 -44.94 13.80
C ASP A 223 -10.74 -43.49 14.29
N ASP A 224 -12.00 -43.20 14.72
CA ASP A 224 -12.36 -41.81 15.11
C ASP A 224 -11.83 -41.38 16.52
N ASN A 225 -11.10 -42.22 17.26
CA ASN A 225 -10.71 -41.90 18.66
C ASN A 225 -9.22 -41.58 18.88
N GLN A 226 -8.37 -41.56 17.87
CA GLN A 226 -6.92 -41.30 18.09
C GLN A 226 -6.44 -39.88 17.76
N GLU A 227 -7.11 -39.16 16.86
CA GLU A 227 -6.62 -37.80 16.48
C GLU A 227 -7.11 -36.68 17.41
N GLU A 228 -8.24 -36.84 18.14
CA GLU A 228 -8.72 -35.82 19.09
C GLU A 228 -7.84 -35.70 20.33
N ASN A 229 -7.11 -36.76 20.73
CA ASN A 229 -6.22 -36.71 21.90
C ASN A 229 -4.87 -36.05 21.63
N GLU A 230 -4.36 -35.98 20.40
CA GLU A 230 -3.07 -35.34 20.11
C GLU A 230 -3.17 -33.81 20.03
N GLU A 231 -4.32 -33.24 19.60
CA GLU A 231 -4.51 -31.78 19.54
C GLU A 231 -4.78 -31.17 20.93
N GLU A 232 -5.44 -31.87 21.86
CA GLU A 232 -5.62 -31.40 23.24
C GLU A 232 -4.31 -31.47 24.05
N GLU A 233 -3.42 -32.43 23.82
CA GLU A 233 -2.11 -32.47 24.47
C GLU A 233 -1.15 -31.37 24.00
N ASP A 234 -1.24 -30.92 22.74
CA ASP A 234 -0.42 -29.83 22.20
C ASP A 234 -0.89 -28.45 22.67
N GLU A 235 -2.19 -28.24 22.89
CA GLU A 235 -2.68 -26.96 23.45
C GLU A 235 -2.40 -26.84 24.95
N ASP A 236 -2.52 -27.92 25.71
CA ASP A 236 -2.18 -27.96 27.14
C ASP A 236 -0.67 -27.79 27.38
N ASN A 237 0.19 -28.34 26.53
CA ASN A 237 1.63 -28.13 26.59
C ASN A 237 2.05 -26.69 26.20
N LYS A 238 1.32 -26.03 25.27
CA LYS A 238 1.55 -24.61 24.95
C LYS A 238 1.11 -23.68 26.07
N GLN A 239 0.05 -24.00 26.81
CA GLN A 239 -0.40 -23.20 27.96
C GLN A 239 0.55 -23.38 29.15
N LYS A 240 1.02 -24.60 29.46
CA LYS A 240 2.00 -24.86 30.51
C LYS A 240 3.35 -24.19 30.26
N ASN A 241 3.82 -24.14 29.02
CA ASN A 241 5.04 -23.42 28.66
C ASN A 241 4.91 -21.88 28.70
N LYS A 242 3.70 -21.33 28.48
CA LYS A 242 3.44 -19.90 28.65
C LYS A 242 3.38 -19.46 30.11
N SER A 243 2.84 -20.32 31.00
CA SER A 243 2.81 -20.06 32.45
C SER A 243 4.20 -20.11 33.06
N LYS A 244 5.01 -21.12 32.71
CA LYS A 244 6.41 -21.21 33.17
C LYS A 244 7.28 -20.01 32.74
N ARG A 245 7.13 -19.52 31.51
CA ARG A 245 7.86 -18.32 31.04
C ARG A 245 7.43 -17.02 31.73
N LYS A 246 6.25 -16.96 32.32
CA LYS A 246 5.82 -15.79 33.12
C LYS A 246 6.39 -15.84 34.52
N GLU A 247 6.44 -17.02 35.14
CA GLU A 247 7.05 -17.20 36.46
C GLU A 247 8.55 -16.96 36.46
N ASP A 248 9.27 -17.45 35.44
CA ASP A 248 10.72 -17.21 35.29
C ASP A 248 11.08 -15.72 35.04
N ASN A 249 10.17 -14.94 34.39
CA ASN A 249 10.39 -13.50 34.19
C ASN A 249 10.04 -12.63 35.42
N GLU A 250 9.14 -13.09 36.30
CA GLU A 250 8.82 -12.38 37.52
C GLU A 250 9.89 -12.60 38.59
N GLU A 251 10.56 -13.77 38.66
CA GLU A 251 11.71 -14.01 39.54
C GLU A 251 12.99 -13.25 39.15
N GLU A 252 13.22 -12.93 37.87
CA GLU A 252 14.36 -12.10 37.46
C GLU A 252 14.19 -10.61 37.78
N ILE A 253 12.96 -10.12 37.87
CA ILE A 253 12.69 -8.70 38.18
C ILE A 253 12.82 -8.42 39.70
N GLU A 254 12.49 -9.39 40.57
CA GLU A 254 12.67 -9.21 42.06
C GLU A 254 14.13 -9.30 42.55
N LYS A 255 15.08 -9.79 41.77
CA LYS A 255 16.50 -9.91 42.13
C LYS A 255 17.39 -8.75 41.69
N GLY A 256 16.82 -7.73 41.05
CA GLY A 256 17.54 -6.60 40.46
C GLY A 256 17.58 -5.30 41.27
N ASP A 257 16.87 -5.19 42.41
CA ASP A 257 16.73 -3.91 43.15
C ASP A 257 17.45 -3.84 44.50
N ASP A 258 18.39 -4.74 44.83
CA ASP A 258 19.11 -4.71 46.14
C ASP A 258 20.62 -4.47 46.02
N ASP A 259 21.12 -3.76 45.02
CA ASP A 259 22.51 -3.29 45.00
C ASP A 259 22.64 -1.88 44.38
N GLU A 260 22.25 -0.82 45.19
CA GLU A 260 22.93 0.49 45.28
C GLU A 260 22.41 1.32 46.46
#